data_b0b44dc24fdd1c69765f9f3a507a555f
#
_entry.id   b0b44dc24fdd1c69765f9f3a507a555f
#
_cell.length_a   1.000
_cell.length_b   1.000
_cell.length_c   1.000
_cell.angle_alpha   90.00
_cell.angle_beta   90.00
_cell.angle_gamma   90.00
#
_symmetry.space_group_name_H-M   'P 1'
#
loop_
_entity.id
_entity.type
_entity.pdbx_description
1 polymer ?
#
loop_
_entity_poly.entity_id
_entity_poly.type
_entity_poly.pdbx_seq_one_letter_code
_entity_poly.pdbx_strand_id
1 'polypeptide(L)'
;MTITRRNLLAMAAAMSQSRAATSKPGMPGPFPGRVIAVEHPGCIVSSTYQDEPVRQMMQRGVRELTGAPSWIDGWRTLFEKGDVVGIKVSPVGGKNLCSDGRVLREILAGLREAGVPSKDVLVFNRYREETIAAGIDKWLPNDVRWDAASEKYDEWQHDMGGYDADHFMEMALIKPGEDFNDAHMRRSYVARIVTKQINKFINLPVLKHHQSAGVTICLKNMSHGMVNNVNRSHTTPTLNACGVFIPSVVSLPVIREKAALHICDAVKASYHGGPGARPQYVWEHKTMYFATDPVALDKTGLAVIDAKRKSVGMLPLALAKPDNDSHYLNSQIEHIEIAGMLGLGVFDDAKIDLRKFRLT
;
A
#
# COMPACT_ATOMS: atom_id res chain seq x y z
N MET A 1 -44.59 -16.72 -28.48
CA MET A 1 -43.36 -16.13 -29.04
C MET A 1 -42.23 -17.14 -28.85
N THR A 2 -41.88 -17.89 -29.89
CA THR A 2 -40.94 -19.01 -29.78
C THR A 2 -39.53 -18.48 -29.97
N ILE A 3 -38.70 -18.56 -28.90
CA ILE A 3 -37.30 -18.17 -28.95
C ILE A 3 -36.52 -19.24 -29.72
N THR A 4 -36.00 -18.91 -30.89
CA THR A 4 -35.21 -19.82 -31.72
C THR A 4 -33.77 -19.92 -31.22
N ARG A 5 -33.11 -21.07 -31.43
CA ARG A 5 -31.68 -21.30 -31.11
C ARG A 5 -30.77 -20.19 -31.66
N ARG A 6 -31.10 -19.59 -32.78
CA ARG A 6 -30.36 -18.50 -33.41
C ARG A 6 -30.43 -17.20 -32.60
N ASN A 7 -31.58 -16.92 -31.96
CA ASN A 7 -31.74 -15.75 -31.09
C ASN A 7 -31.03 -15.92 -29.76
N LEU A 8 -30.94 -17.15 -29.24
CA LEU A 8 -30.14 -17.46 -28.03
C LEU A 8 -28.63 -17.29 -28.29
N LEU A 9 -28.13 -17.73 -29.45
CA LEU A 9 -26.73 -17.55 -29.85
C LEU A 9 -26.38 -16.09 -30.12
N ALA A 10 -27.28 -15.30 -30.70
CA ALA A 10 -27.10 -13.87 -30.89
C ALA A 10 -27.11 -13.09 -29.57
N MET A 11 -27.94 -13.47 -28.60
CA MET A 11 -27.92 -12.91 -27.25
C MET A 11 -26.65 -13.30 -26.49
N ALA A 12 -26.16 -14.53 -26.62
CA ALA A 12 -24.90 -14.96 -26.03
C ALA A 12 -23.67 -14.25 -26.64
N ALA A 13 -23.68 -14.00 -27.96
CA ALA A 13 -22.65 -13.24 -28.65
C ALA A 13 -22.69 -11.74 -28.32
N ALA A 14 -23.86 -11.16 -28.08
CA ALA A 14 -24.01 -9.78 -27.63
C ALA A 14 -23.57 -9.59 -26.15
N MET A 15 -23.70 -10.63 -25.33
CA MET A 15 -23.19 -10.63 -23.94
C MET A 15 -21.66 -10.78 -23.86
N SER A 16 -20.98 -11.30 -24.88
CA SER A 16 -19.52 -11.48 -24.91
C SER A 16 -18.75 -10.24 -25.36
N GLN A 17 -19.43 -9.17 -25.78
CA GLN A 17 -18.80 -7.90 -26.19
C GLN A 17 -19.10 -6.72 -25.27
N SER A 18 -19.70 -6.91 -24.11
CA SER A 18 -19.67 -5.87 -23.09
C SER A 18 -18.23 -5.78 -22.56
N ARG A 19 -17.47 -4.83 -23.06
CA ARG A 19 -16.23 -4.37 -22.44
C ARG A 19 -16.58 -4.16 -20.97
N ALA A 20 -16.05 -5.02 -20.08
CA ALA A 20 -16.27 -4.87 -18.65
C ALA A 20 -15.89 -3.43 -18.30
N ALA A 21 -16.85 -2.62 -17.86
CA ALA A 21 -16.55 -1.28 -17.39
C ALA A 21 -15.52 -1.39 -16.29
N THR A 22 -14.49 -0.52 -16.31
CA THR A 22 -13.50 -0.49 -15.25
C THR A 22 -14.20 -0.29 -13.91
N SER A 23 -13.82 -1.07 -12.91
CA SER A 23 -14.35 -0.93 -11.57
C SER A 23 -14.00 0.45 -11.02
N LYS A 24 -14.93 1.11 -10.34
CA LYS A 24 -14.65 2.36 -9.66
C LYS A 24 -13.58 2.09 -8.58
N PRO A 25 -12.56 2.95 -8.46
CA PRO A 25 -11.61 2.88 -7.36
C PRO A 25 -12.32 3.15 -6.03
N GLY A 26 -11.64 2.92 -4.94
CA GLY A 26 -12.15 3.17 -3.60
C GLY A 26 -12.01 1.94 -2.72
N MET A 27 -11.93 2.17 -1.40
CA MET A 27 -11.83 1.09 -0.43
C MET A 27 -13.21 0.66 0.04
N PRO A 28 -13.46 -0.66 0.17
CA PRO A 28 -12.53 -1.80 0.03
C PRO A 28 -12.29 -2.28 -1.40
N GLY A 29 -12.76 -1.56 -2.40
CA GLY A 29 -12.62 -1.90 -3.82
C GLY A 29 -13.57 -3.00 -4.30
N PRO A 30 -13.40 -3.46 -5.55
CA PRO A 30 -14.32 -4.41 -6.19
C PRO A 30 -14.20 -5.85 -5.66
N PHE A 31 -13.16 -6.17 -4.91
CA PHE A 31 -12.90 -7.53 -4.38
C PHE A 31 -12.70 -7.52 -2.86
N PRO A 32 -13.73 -7.14 -2.06
CA PRO A 32 -13.62 -7.05 -0.61
C PRO A 32 -13.22 -8.40 0.02
N GLY A 33 -12.27 -8.36 0.95
CA GLY A 33 -11.76 -9.54 1.66
C GLY A 33 -10.84 -10.44 0.83
N ARG A 34 -10.72 -10.26 -0.50
CA ARG A 34 -9.84 -11.09 -1.31
C ARG A 34 -8.40 -10.63 -1.23
N VAL A 35 -7.52 -11.57 -0.88
CA VAL A 35 -6.06 -11.40 -0.85
C VAL A 35 -5.41 -12.52 -1.65
N ILE A 36 -4.60 -12.17 -2.63
CA ILE A 36 -3.82 -13.13 -3.41
C ILE A 36 -2.38 -13.10 -2.94
N ALA A 37 -1.85 -14.23 -2.52
CA ALA A 37 -0.45 -14.43 -2.19
C ALA A 37 0.23 -15.25 -3.28
N VAL A 38 1.28 -14.71 -3.90
CA VAL A 38 2.06 -15.41 -4.91
C VAL A 38 3.49 -15.57 -4.41
N GLU A 39 3.90 -16.80 -4.18
CA GLU A 39 5.26 -17.19 -3.79
C GLU A 39 6.04 -17.66 -5.03
N HIS A 40 7.31 -17.24 -5.14
CA HIS A 40 8.25 -17.78 -6.13
C HIS A 40 9.62 -17.97 -5.47
N PRO A 41 10.13 -19.21 -5.31
CA PRO A 41 11.40 -19.48 -4.62
C PRO A 41 12.61 -18.81 -5.28
N GLY A 42 12.58 -18.61 -6.61
CA GLY A 42 13.62 -17.94 -7.38
C GLY A 42 13.50 -16.43 -7.49
N CYS A 43 12.52 -15.77 -6.86
CA CYS A 43 12.31 -14.32 -7.03
C CYS A 43 13.42 -13.46 -6.43
N ILE A 44 14.27 -14.04 -5.58
CA ILE A 44 15.42 -13.37 -4.98
C ILE A 44 16.57 -14.37 -4.83
N VAL A 45 17.77 -13.98 -5.28
CA VAL A 45 19.00 -14.75 -5.17
C VAL A 45 20.10 -13.83 -4.65
N SER A 46 20.79 -14.24 -3.61
CA SER A 46 21.83 -13.41 -2.95
C SER A 46 21.37 -11.98 -2.69
N SER A 47 20.19 -11.84 -2.08
CA SER A 47 19.52 -10.56 -1.76
C SER A 47 19.17 -9.68 -2.95
N THR A 48 19.29 -10.19 -4.18
CA THR A 48 18.96 -9.48 -5.43
C THR A 48 17.69 -10.06 -6.05
N TYR A 49 16.69 -9.23 -6.27
CA TYR A 49 15.46 -9.63 -6.97
C TYR A 49 15.77 -10.12 -8.39
N GLN A 50 14.95 -11.02 -8.90
CA GLN A 50 15.09 -11.60 -10.24
C GLN A 50 13.94 -11.16 -11.14
N ASP A 51 14.25 -10.66 -12.33
CA ASP A 51 13.25 -10.00 -13.21
C ASP A 51 12.13 -10.96 -13.64
N GLU A 52 12.47 -12.15 -14.16
CA GLU A 52 11.47 -13.10 -14.67
C GLU A 52 10.55 -13.65 -13.58
N PRO A 53 11.05 -14.13 -12.42
CA PRO A 53 10.20 -14.53 -11.31
C PRO A 53 9.28 -13.41 -10.80
N VAL A 54 9.77 -12.17 -10.67
CA VAL A 54 8.93 -11.03 -10.25
C VAL A 54 7.83 -10.76 -11.26
N ARG A 55 8.13 -10.83 -12.57
CA ARG A 55 7.13 -10.70 -13.64
C ARG A 55 6.05 -11.77 -13.54
N GLN A 56 6.44 -13.03 -13.37
CA GLN A 56 5.49 -14.14 -13.21
C GLN A 56 4.59 -13.95 -12.00
N MET A 57 5.16 -13.50 -10.86
CA MET A 57 4.39 -13.19 -9.65
C MET A 57 3.39 -12.07 -9.90
N MET A 58 3.79 -10.99 -10.58
CA MET A 58 2.92 -9.86 -10.91
C MET A 58 1.75 -10.29 -11.81
N GLN A 59 2.05 -10.99 -12.90
CA GLN A 59 1.05 -11.46 -13.85
C GLN A 59 0.05 -12.42 -13.19
N ARG A 60 0.56 -13.37 -12.40
CA ARG A 60 -0.29 -14.30 -11.65
C ARG A 60 -1.16 -13.57 -10.64
N GLY A 61 -0.58 -12.67 -9.86
CA GLY A 61 -1.28 -11.95 -8.80
C GLY A 61 -2.46 -11.12 -9.28
N VAL A 62 -2.25 -10.31 -10.32
CA VAL A 62 -3.32 -9.46 -10.88
C VAL A 62 -4.40 -10.30 -11.55
N ARG A 63 -4.04 -11.37 -12.29
CA ARG A 63 -5.00 -12.28 -12.89
C ARG A 63 -5.90 -12.94 -11.84
N GLU A 64 -5.32 -13.50 -10.79
CA GLU A 64 -6.06 -14.21 -9.75
C GLU A 64 -6.89 -13.26 -8.87
N LEU A 65 -6.40 -12.02 -8.64
CA LEU A 65 -7.16 -11.02 -7.91
C LEU A 65 -8.46 -10.67 -8.63
N THR A 66 -8.36 -10.42 -9.93
CA THR A 66 -9.49 -9.97 -10.74
C THR A 66 -10.36 -11.11 -11.26
N GLY A 67 -9.82 -12.34 -11.33
CA GLY A 67 -10.47 -13.47 -11.98
C GLY A 67 -10.52 -13.34 -13.50
N ALA A 68 -9.74 -12.45 -14.09
CA ALA A 68 -9.70 -12.19 -15.52
C ALA A 68 -9.05 -13.35 -16.31
N PRO A 69 -9.37 -13.52 -17.60
CA PRO A 69 -8.80 -14.59 -18.43
C PRO A 69 -7.27 -14.45 -18.59
N SER A 70 -6.77 -13.21 -18.67
CA SER A 70 -5.36 -12.90 -18.78
C SER A 70 -4.92 -11.85 -17.74
N TRP A 71 -3.61 -11.72 -17.52
CA TRP A 71 -3.08 -10.66 -16.66
C TRP A 71 -3.32 -9.27 -17.24
N ILE A 72 -3.32 -9.12 -18.57
CA ILE A 72 -3.61 -7.88 -19.27
C ILE A 72 -5.06 -7.45 -18.99
N ASP A 73 -6.02 -8.38 -19.15
CA ASP A 73 -7.43 -8.10 -18.83
C ASP A 73 -7.61 -7.80 -17.35
N GLY A 74 -6.79 -8.41 -16.48
CA GLY A 74 -6.75 -8.09 -15.05
C GLY A 74 -6.40 -6.62 -14.79
N TRP A 75 -5.37 -6.09 -15.44
CA TRP A 75 -5.05 -4.66 -15.37
C TRP A 75 -6.17 -3.78 -15.93
N ARG A 76 -6.77 -4.17 -17.07
CA ARG A 76 -7.91 -3.47 -17.71
C ARG A 76 -9.19 -3.48 -16.88
N THR A 77 -9.32 -4.37 -15.92
CA THR A 77 -10.44 -4.35 -14.95
C THR A 77 -10.32 -3.17 -13.99
N LEU A 78 -9.09 -2.73 -13.67
CA LEU A 78 -8.79 -1.72 -12.65
C LEU A 78 -8.41 -0.35 -13.27
N PHE A 79 -7.79 -0.34 -14.44
CA PHE A 79 -7.25 0.85 -15.08
C PHE A 79 -7.62 0.95 -16.55
N GLU A 80 -7.70 2.18 -17.06
CA GLU A 80 -8.05 2.47 -18.46
C GLU A 80 -7.37 3.73 -18.99
N LYS A 81 -7.44 3.93 -20.28
CA LYS A 81 -6.97 5.16 -20.94
C LYS A 81 -7.71 6.37 -20.36
N GLY A 82 -6.97 7.40 -19.99
CA GLY A 82 -7.48 8.62 -19.35
C GLY A 82 -7.29 8.65 -17.85
N ASP A 83 -6.90 7.52 -17.23
CA ASP A 83 -6.45 7.54 -15.84
C ASP A 83 -5.11 8.27 -15.71
N VAL A 84 -4.98 9.05 -14.65
CA VAL A 84 -3.71 9.59 -14.16
C VAL A 84 -3.38 8.87 -12.87
N VAL A 85 -2.43 7.92 -12.95
CA VAL A 85 -2.20 6.95 -11.89
C VAL A 85 -1.01 7.33 -11.02
N GLY A 86 -1.24 7.54 -9.74
CA GLY A 86 -0.18 7.64 -8.74
C GLY A 86 0.32 6.27 -8.30
N ILE A 87 1.62 6.10 -8.10
CA ILE A 87 2.18 4.91 -7.44
C ILE A 87 2.84 5.35 -6.14
N LYS A 88 2.19 5.06 -5.00
CA LYS A 88 2.74 5.37 -3.68
C LYS A 88 3.74 4.29 -3.26
N VAL A 89 5.01 4.62 -3.31
CA VAL A 89 6.10 3.72 -2.90
C VAL A 89 6.41 3.77 -1.40
N SER A 90 7.21 2.83 -0.91
CA SER A 90 7.65 2.75 0.50
C SER A 90 9.18 2.75 0.59
N PRO A 91 9.83 3.93 0.64
CA PRO A 91 11.29 4.05 0.65
C PRO A 91 11.95 3.94 2.03
N VAL A 92 11.19 4.04 3.12
CA VAL A 92 11.70 4.23 4.52
C VAL A 92 12.71 3.18 5.01
N GLY A 93 12.79 2.03 4.42
CA GLY A 93 13.84 1.04 4.75
C GLY A 93 15.15 1.24 3.99
N GLY A 94 15.25 2.29 3.18
CA GLY A 94 16.40 2.53 2.31
C GLY A 94 16.56 1.39 1.30
N LYS A 95 17.76 1.25 0.73
CA LYS A 95 18.06 0.21 -0.30
C LYS A 95 17.86 -1.23 0.17
N ASN A 96 17.82 -1.45 1.49
CA ASN A 96 17.74 -2.80 2.05
C ASN A 96 16.30 -3.31 2.17
N LEU A 97 15.32 -2.40 2.32
CA LEU A 97 13.92 -2.77 2.55
C LEU A 97 12.98 -1.66 2.05
N CYS A 98 12.87 -1.51 0.75
CA CYS A 98 11.98 -0.57 0.06
C CYS A 98 11.24 -1.27 -1.06
N SER A 99 10.24 -0.60 -1.64
CA SER A 99 9.59 -1.06 -2.87
C SER A 99 10.63 -1.23 -3.97
N ASP A 100 10.80 -2.45 -4.50
CA ASP A 100 11.87 -2.77 -5.46
C ASP A 100 11.55 -2.25 -6.87
N GLY A 101 12.58 -1.81 -7.58
CA GLY A 101 12.46 -1.28 -8.93
C GLY A 101 11.95 -2.28 -9.96
N ARG A 102 12.15 -3.60 -9.74
CA ARG A 102 11.62 -4.64 -10.62
C ARG A 102 10.11 -4.79 -10.46
N VAL A 103 9.61 -4.73 -9.21
CA VAL A 103 8.18 -4.72 -8.94
C VAL A 103 7.54 -3.47 -9.56
N LEU A 104 8.18 -2.31 -9.41
CA LEU A 104 7.71 -1.06 -10.00
C LEU A 104 7.67 -1.12 -11.53
N ARG A 105 8.67 -1.73 -12.17
CA ARG A 105 8.73 -1.93 -13.63
C ARG A 105 7.56 -2.76 -14.13
N GLU A 106 7.20 -3.84 -13.43
CA GLU A 106 6.06 -4.69 -13.81
C GLU A 106 4.71 -3.97 -13.61
N ILE A 107 4.60 -3.08 -12.62
CA ILE A 107 3.43 -2.20 -12.48
C ILE A 107 3.31 -1.26 -13.69
N LEU A 108 4.42 -0.62 -14.09
CA LEU A 108 4.45 0.27 -15.26
C LEU A 108 4.09 -0.48 -16.56
N ALA A 109 4.57 -1.71 -16.72
CA ALA A 109 4.20 -2.56 -17.84
C ALA A 109 2.69 -2.86 -17.85
N GLY A 110 2.12 -3.23 -16.70
CA GLY A 110 0.70 -3.51 -16.56
C GLY A 110 -0.19 -2.30 -16.86
N LEU A 111 0.18 -1.11 -16.36
CA LEU A 111 -0.53 0.13 -16.65
C LEU A 111 -0.50 0.47 -18.15
N ARG A 112 0.63 0.26 -18.82
CA ARG A 112 0.76 0.45 -20.27
C ARG A 112 -0.18 -0.47 -21.05
N GLU A 113 -0.26 -1.75 -20.68
CA GLU A 113 -1.17 -2.73 -21.27
C GLU A 113 -2.66 -2.38 -21.03
N ALA A 114 -2.97 -1.69 -19.93
CA ALA A 114 -4.29 -1.14 -19.65
C ALA A 114 -4.59 0.14 -20.44
N GLY A 115 -3.61 0.70 -21.17
CA GLY A 115 -3.76 1.90 -21.97
C GLY A 115 -3.42 3.20 -21.25
N VAL A 116 -2.80 3.12 -20.06
CA VAL A 116 -2.29 4.29 -19.31
C VAL A 116 -0.86 4.58 -19.79
N PRO A 117 -0.60 5.69 -20.49
CA PRO A 117 0.74 6.02 -20.97
C PRO A 117 1.64 6.47 -19.82
N SER A 118 2.95 6.28 -19.96
CA SER A 118 3.95 6.59 -18.92
C SER A 118 3.87 8.04 -18.41
N LYS A 119 3.57 9.01 -19.29
CA LYS A 119 3.42 10.43 -18.92
C LYS A 119 2.26 10.71 -17.94
N ASP A 120 1.26 9.80 -17.90
CA ASP A 120 0.10 9.86 -16.99
C ASP A 120 0.31 9.01 -15.73
N VAL A 121 1.55 8.52 -15.51
CA VAL A 121 1.96 7.85 -14.28
C VAL A 121 2.84 8.78 -13.45
N LEU A 122 2.59 8.83 -12.14
CA LEU A 122 3.36 9.61 -11.17
C LEU A 122 3.77 8.72 -9.99
N VAL A 123 5.05 8.37 -9.91
CA VAL A 123 5.60 7.68 -8.73
C VAL A 123 5.83 8.72 -7.63
N PHE A 124 5.36 8.45 -6.40
CA PHE A 124 5.46 9.46 -5.36
C PHE A 124 5.68 8.91 -3.95
N ASN A 125 6.24 9.77 -3.11
CA ASN A 125 6.39 9.58 -1.68
C ASN A 125 6.18 10.90 -0.93
N ARG A 126 6.23 10.86 0.39
CA ARG A 126 6.18 12.08 1.21
C ARG A 126 7.46 12.91 1.10
N TYR A 127 8.63 12.29 1.27
CA TYR A 127 9.92 12.97 1.23
C TYR A 127 10.75 12.58 0.00
N ARG A 128 11.30 13.59 -0.69
CA ARG A 128 12.17 13.42 -1.85
C ARG A 128 13.47 12.71 -1.48
N GLU A 129 14.11 13.14 -0.39
CA GLU A 129 15.36 12.55 0.09
C GLU A 129 15.26 11.04 0.35
N GLU A 130 14.13 10.55 0.90
CA GLU A 130 13.92 9.11 1.13
C GLU A 130 13.87 8.33 -0.19
N THR A 131 13.23 8.90 -1.22
CA THR A 131 13.11 8.30 -2.56
C THR A 131 14.47 8.17 -3.21
N ILE A 132 15.30 9.22 -3.11
CA ILE A 132 16.68 9.26 -3.62
C ILE A 132 17.56 8.29 -2.81
N ALA A 133 17.49 8.31 -1.49
CA ALA A 133 18.28 7.43 -0.62
C ALA A 133 17.99 5.94 -0.86
N ALA A 134 16.74 5.60 -1.18
CA ALA A 134 16.34 4.26 -1.59
C ALA A 134 16.79 3.91 -3.02
N GLY A 135 17.13 4.90 -3.85
CA GLY A 135 17.52 4.75 -5.24
C GLY A 135 16.35 4.53 -6.20
N ILE A 136 15.12 4.79 -5.76
CA ILE A 136 13.90 4.57 -6.57
C ILE A 136 13.91 5.47 -7.81
N ASP A 137 14.38 6.71 -7.68
CA ASP A 137 14.55 7.66 -8.78
C ASP A 137 15.36 7.11 -9.95
N LYS A 138 16.35 6.25 -9.66
CA LYS A 138 17.27 5.66 -10.67
C LYS A 138 16.66 4.48 -11.42
N TRP A 139 15.57 3.91 -10.92
CA TRP A 139 14.92 2.75 -11.54
C TRP A 139 13.82 3.15 -12.53
N LEU A 140 13.43 4.42 -12.52
CA LEU A 140 12.33 4.90 -13.35
C LEU A 140 12.80 5.19 -14.77
N PRO A 141 12.01 4.81 -15.78
CA PRO A 141 12.19 5.28 -17.14
C PRO A 141 12.09 6.83 -17.21
N ASN A 142 12.81 7.45 -18.14
CA ASN A 142 12.86 8.91 -18.26
C ASN A 142 11.49 9.57 -18.56
N ASP A 143 10.55 8.83 -19.10
CA ASP A 143 9.20 9.27 -19.44
C ASP A 143 8.18 9.07 -18.32
N VAL A 144 8.59 8.50 -17.18
CA VAL A 144 7.77 8.35 -15.96
C VAL A 144 8.09 9.47 -14.99
N ARG A 145 7.08 10.22 -14.59
CA ARG A 145 7.23 11.31 -13.61
C ARG A 145 7.40 10.75 -12.20
N TRP A 146 8.19 11.42 -11.38
CA TRP A 146 8.21 11.16 -9.95
C TRP A 146 8.30 12.46 -9.16
N ASP A 147 7.71 12.46 -7.95
CA ASP A 147 7.64 13.65 -7.12
C ASP A 147 7.49 13.30 -5.63
N ALA A 148 7.60 14.32 -4.78
CA ALA A 148 7.39 14.21 -3.34
C ALA A 148 6.66 15.44 -2.80
N ALA A 149 5.94 15.26 -1.70
CA ALA A 149 5.21 16.35 -1.05
C ALA A 149 6.15 17.35 -0.35
N SER A 150 7.30 16.88 0.14
CA SER A 150 8.33 17.70 0.80
C SER A 150 9.72 17.24 0.36
N GLU A 151 10.70 18.15 0.40
CA GLU A 151 12.08 17.83 0.02
C GLU A 151 12.76 16.89 1.00
N LYS A 152 12.65 17.18 2.30
CA LYS A 152 13.32 16.43 3.36
C LYS A 152 12.49 16.28 4.62
N TYR A 153 12.90 15.37 5.49
CA TYR A 153 12.35 15.22 6.83
C TYR A 153 12.59 16.49 7.65
N ASP A 154 11.54 16.90 8.35
CA ASP A 154 11.53 17.96 9.32
C ASP A 154 10.78 17.48 10.56
N GLU A 155 11.33 17.73 11.72
CA GLU A 155 10.78 17.25 13.00
C GLU A 155 9.38 17.81 13.28
N TRP A 156 9.13 19.04 12.90
CA TRP A 156 7.83 19.70 13.09
C TRP A 156 6.80 19.27 12.07
N GLN A 157 7.23 19.05 10.82
CA GLN A 157 6.39 18.60 9.70
C GLN A 157 5.21 19.55 9.38
N HIS A 158 5.42 20.85 9.56
CA HIS A 158 4.41 21.89 9.32
C HIS A 158 4.53 22.53 7.94
N ASP A 159 5.51 22.12 7.12
CA ASP A 159 5.61 22.58 5.74
C ASP A 159 4.31 22.33 4.98
N MET A 160 3.82 23.37 4.30
CA MET A 160 2.61 23.36 3.49
C MET A 160 2.91 23.41 1.99
N GLY A 161 4.20 23.50 1.58
CA GLY A 161 4.60 23.68 0.18
C GLY A 161 4.03 22.66 -0.78
N GLY A 162 3.97 21.38 -0.38
CA GLY A 162 3.42 20.29 -1.20
C GLY A 162 2.04 19.80 -0.75
N TYR A 163 1.38 20.49 0.19
CA TYR A 163 0.11 20.01 0.79
C TYR A 163 -1.06 20.93 0.45
N ASP A 164 -2.28 20.37 0.52
CA ASP A 164 -3.53 21.04 0.16
C ASP A 164 -4.25 21.50 1.43
N ALA A 165 -4.41 22.82 1.58
CA ALA A 165 -5.03 23.41 2.76
C ALA A 165 -6.53 23.05 2.93
N ASP A 166 -7.21 22.67 1.84
CA ASP A 166 -8.64 22.34 1.83
C ASP A 166 -8.91 20.86 2.18
N HIS A 167 -7.85 20.02 2.23
CA HIS A 167 -7.99 18.58 2.47
C HIS A 167 -7.09 18.16 3.64
N PHE A 168 -7.69 17.91 4.78
CA PHE A 168 -6.95 17.54 5.99
C PHE A 168 -7.76 16.58 6.88
N MET A 169 -7.04 15.87 7.74
CA MET A 169 -7.59 15.17 8.89
C MET A 169 -7.33 16.01 10.14
N GLU A 170 -8.38 16.33 10.88
CA GLU A 170 -8.26 17.02 12.17
C GLU A 170 -8.50 16.04 13.32
N MET A 171 -7.68 16.15 14.35
CA MET A 171 -7.78 15.33 15.56
C MET A 171 -7.29 16.17 16.76
N ALA A 172 -7.95 16.04 17.90
CA ALA A 172 -7.55 16.70 19.15
C ALA A 172 -6.24 16.10 19.73
N LEU A 173 -5.20 16.15 18.93
CA LEU A 173 -3.87 15.60 19.18
C LEU A 173 -2.82 16.55 18.62
N ILE A 174 -1.85 16.94 19.44
CA ILE A 174 -0.72 17.81 19.09
C ILE A 174 0.59 17.18 19.62
N LYS A 175 1.71 17.67 19.15
CA LYS A 175 3.02 17.35 19.76
C LYS A 175 3.20 18.14 21.05
N PRO A 176 3.94 17.63 22.01
CA PRO A 176 4.31 18.39 23.22
C PRO A 176 4.99 19.72 22.85
N GLY A 177 4.51 20.82 23.45
CA GLY A 177 5.04 22.16 23.22
C GLY A 177 4.33 22.96 22.11
N GLU A 178 3.41 22.36 21.37
CA GLU A 178 2.57 23.07 20.40
C GLU A 178 1.33 23.72 21.06
N ASP A 179 0.78 24.77 20.45
CA ASP A 179 -0.45 25.40 20.91
C ASP A 179 -1.67 24.61 20.44
N PHE A 180 -2.40 24.04 21.40
CA PHE A 180 -3.64 23.30 21.11
C PHE A 180 -4.73 24.16 20.46
N ASN A 181 -4.74 25.47 20.69
CA ASN A 181 -5.73 26.37 20.10
C ASN A 181 -5.44 26.68 18.63
N ASP A 182 -4.22 26.48 18.19
CA ASP A 182 -3.88 26.56 16.75
C ASP A 182 -4.42 25.31 16.02
N ALA A 183 -5.42 25.53 15.16
CA ALA A 183 -6.00 24.43 14.36
C ALA A 183 -4.97 23.77 13.45
N HIS A 184 -3.94 24.50 13.01
CA HIS A 184 -2.88 23.95 12.18
C HIS A 184 -2.13 22.82 12.89
N MET A 185 -1.89 22.92 14.18
CA MET A 185 -1.22 21.90 14.99
C MET A 185 -2.05 20.61 15.11
N ARG A 186 -3.39 20.73 15.07
CA ARG A 186 -4.32 19.60 15.12
C ARG A 186 -4.61 18.96 13.77
N ARG A 187 -4.11 19.54 12.64
CA ARG A 187 -4.40 19.09 11.28
C ARG A 187 -3.22 18.37 10.66
N SER A 188 -3.54 17.39 9.83
CA SER A 188 -2.61 16.75 8.90
C SER A 188 -3.16 16.88 7.48
N TYR A 189 -2.47 17.67 6.67
CA TYR A 189 -2.92 18.09 5.33
C TYR A 189 -2.47 17.06 4.28
N VAL A 190 -3.35 16.78 3.33
CA VAL A 190 -3.09 15.80 2.27
C VAL A 190 -2.18 16.39 1.19
N ALA A 191 -1.23 15.59 0.70
CA ALA A 191 -0.34 15.99 -0.38
C ALA A 191 -1.11 16.38 -1.65
N ARG A 192 -0.72 17.50 -2.29
CA ARG A 192 -1.32 17.98 -3.55
C ARG A 192 -1.21 16.96 -4.68
N ILE A 193 -0.23 16.09 -4.64
CA ILE A 193 -0.13 14.96 -5.56
C ILE A 193 -1.43 14.15 -5.52
N VAL A 194 -1.92 13.83 -4.33
CA VAL A 194 -3.14 13.03 -4.15
C VAL A 194 -4.40 13.82 -4.50
N THR A 195 -4.47 15.09 -4.09
CA THR A 195 -5.69 15.89 -4.25
C THR A 195 -5.87 16.43 -5.67
N LYS A 196 -4.79 16.84 -6.35
CA LYS A 196 -4.82 17.63 -7.60
C LYS A 196 -4.21 16.94 -8.82
N GLN A 197 -3.30 15.95 -8.65
CA GLN A 197 -2.50 15.47 -9.77
C GLN A 197 -2.87 14.07 -10.27
N ILE A 198 -3.56 13.27 -9.45
CA ILE A 198 -3.94 11.88 -9.77
C ILE A 198 -5.44 11.65 -9.57
N ASN A 199 -6.03 10.74 -10.34
CA ASN A 199 -7.41 10.31 -10.15
C ASN A 199 -7.55 8.87 -9.61
N LYS A 200 -6.49 8.07 -9.73
CA LYS A 200 -6.37 6.73 -9.12
C LYS A 200 -4.97 6.57 -8.53
N PHE A 201 -4.81 5.67 -7.57
CA PHE A 201 -3.46 5.27 -7.17
C PHE A 201 -3.32 3.77 -6.89
N ILE A 202 -2.09 3.30 -7.11
CA ILE A 202 -1.60 2.01 -6.66
C ILE A 202 -0.76 2.25 -5.40
N ASN A 203 -1.08 1.54 -4.33
CA ASN A 203 -0.29 1.55 -3.11
C ASN A 203 0.69 0.38 -3.14
N LEU A 204 2.00 0.68 -3.09
CA LEU A 204 3.09 -0.30 -3.14
C LEU A 204 3.86 -0.32 -1.80
N PRO A 205 3.26 -0.86 -0.72
CA PRO A 205 3.93 -1.01 0.56
C PRO A 205 4.94 -2.16 0.54
N VAL A 206 5.76 -2.20 1.60
CA VAL A 206 6.63 -3.33 1.95
C VAL A 206 6.11 -3.97 3.23
N LEU A 207 6.16 -5.29 3.33
CA LEU A 207 5.80 -6.04 4.53
C LEU A 207 6.85 -5.85 5.61
N LYS A 208 6.60 -4.99 6.60
CA LYS A 208 7.58 -4.71 7.65
C LYS A 208 6.97 -4.31 8.98
N HIS A 209 7.69 -4.64 10.04
CA HIS A 209 7.43 -4.19 11.40
C HIS A 209 7.48 -2.66 11.51
N HIS A 210 6.72 -2.12 12.46
CA HIS A 210 6.80 -0.73 12.89
C HIS A 210 6.59 -0.65 14.40
N GLN A 211 7.55 -0.06 15.12
CA GLN A 211 7.53 -0.05 16.58
C GLN A 211 6.27 0.59 17.20
N SER A 212 5.71 1.65 16.61
CA SER A 212 4.51 2.31 17.13
C SER A 212 3.19 1.73 16.58
N ALA A 213 3.12 1.42 15.28
CA ALA A 213 1.91 0.91 14.64
C ALA A 213 1.83 -0.63 14.58
N GLY A 214 2.88 -1.32 15.02
CA GLY A 214 3.03 -2.77 14.85
C GLY A 214 3.49 -3.15 13.46
N VAL A 215 2.78 -2.75 12.43
CA VAL A 215 3.14 -3.04 11.03
C VAL A 215 3.11 -1.80 10.15
N THR A 216 3.98 -1.78 9.13
CA THR A 216 3.87 -0.93 7.96
C THR A 216 3.47 -1.82 6.80
N ILE A 217 2.26 -1.65 6.30
CA ILE A 217 1.73 -2.30 5.12
C ILE A 217 0.87 -1.26 4.39
N CYS A 218 -0.36 -1.59 3.96
CA CYS A 218 -1.18 -0.68 3.15
C CYS A 218 -1.64 0.56 3.90
N LEU A 219 -2.30 0.39 5.05
CA LEU A 219 -2.93 1.49 5.79
C LEU A 219 -1.90 2.53 6.23
N LYS A 220 -0.78 2.09 6.83
CA LYS A 220 0.25 3.03 7.27
C LYS A 220 0.99 3.69 6.10
N ASN A 221 1.25 2.98 5.00
CA ASN A 221 1.89 3.57 3.82
C ASN A 221 1.04 4.67 3.19
N MET A 222 -0.29 4.54 3.22
CA MET A 222 -1.21 5.58 2.75
C MET A 222 -1.33 6.72 3.76
N SER A 223 -1.50 6.45 5.05
CA SER A 223 -1.69 7.52 6.05
C SER A 223 -0.44 8.38 6.18
N HIS A 224 0.64 7.84 6.73
CA HIS A 224 1.88 8.58 7.02
C HIS A 224 2.65 8.98 5.75
N GLY A 225 2.36 8.36 4.62
CA GLY A 225 3.00 8.65 3.34
C GLY A 225 2.26 9.67 2.48
N MET A 226 1.07 10.12 2.87
CA MET A 226 0.25 11.03 2.05
C MET A 226 -0.16 12.32 2.76
N VAL A 227 0.17 12.48 4.05
CA VAL A 227 -0.12 13.71 4.80
C VAL A 227 1.12 14.23 5.54
N ASN A 228 1.11 15.53 5.88
CA ASN A 228 2.08 16.11 6.79
C ASN A 228 1.71 15.90 8.26
N ASN A 229 2.46 16.50 9.17
CA ASN A 229 2.21 16.53 10.63
C ASN A 229 1.83 15.15 11.21
N VAL A 230 2.58 14.09 10.84
CA VAL A 230 2.31 12.73 11.32
C VAL A 230 3.02 12.40 12.63
N ASN A 231 4.08 13.16 13.00
CA ASN A 231 4.83 12.92 14.23
C ASN A 231 3.95 13.01 15.47
N ARG A 232 2.88 13.83 15.44
CA ARG A 232 1.92 13.91 16.53
C ARG A 232 1.23 12.57 16.86
N SER A 233 1.19 11.61 15.91
CA SER A 233 0.60 10.28 16.13
C SER A 233 1.50 9.34 16.95
N HIS A 234 2.81 9.60 17.03
CA HIS A 234 3.77 8.75 17.74
C HIS A 234 4.99 9.54 18.18
N THR A 235 4.74 10.60 18.95
CA THR A 235 5.75 11.60 19.35
C THR A 235 6.78 11.01 20.32
N THR A 236 6.35 10.15 21.25
CA THR A 236 7.21 9.51 22.25
C THR A 236 6.80 8.05 22.43
N PRO A 237 7.63 7.22 23.07
CA PRO A 237 7.29 5.83 23.39
C PRO A 237 5.98 5.66 24.19
N THR A 238 5.55 6.70 24.90
CA THR A 238 4.32 6.71 25.72
C THR A 238 3.15 7.45 25.07
N LEU A 239 3.41 8.33 24.08
CA LEU A 239 2.39 9.08 23.35
C LEU A 239 2.25 8.49 21.94
N ASN A 240 1.51 7.41 21.85
CA ASN A 240 1.23 6.70 20.61
C ASN A 240 -0.28 6.71 20.33
N ALA A 241 -0.67 7.29 19.21
CA ALA A 241 -2.05 7.36 18.72
C ALA A 241 -2.20 6.78 17.30
N CYS A 242 -1.25 5.96 16.86
CA CYS A 242 -1.29 5.32 15.54
C CYS A 242 -2.58 4.50 15.32
N GLY A 243 -3.11 3.90 16.39
CA GLY A 243 -4.34 3.11 16.36
C GLY A 243 -5.52 3.84 15.76
N VAL A 244 -5.69 5.12 16.10
CA VAL A 244 -6.80 5.95 15.60
C VAL A 244 -6.35 6.89 14.47
N PHE A 245 -5.11 7.37 14.49
CA PHE A 245 -4.59 8.30 13.47
C PHE A 245 -4.58 7.68 12.06
N ILE A 246 -4.07 6.45 11.93
CA ILE A 246 -3.95 5.76 10.65
C ILE A 246 -5.31 5.62 9.96
N PRO A 247 -6.33 4.98 10.58
CA PRO A 247 -7.63 4.83 9.93
C PRO A 247 -8.35 6.16 9.69
N SER A 248 -8.17 7.17 10.55
CA SER A 248 -8.76 8.49 10.34
C SER A 248 -8.23 9.19 9.10
N VAL A 249 -6.91 9.12 8.83
CA VAL A 249 -6.33 9.66 7.60
C VAL A 249 -6.80 8.89 6.37
N VAL A 250 -6.75 7.55 6.42
CA VAL A 250 -7.11 6.72 5.27
C VAL A 250 -8.60 6.81 4.91
N SER A 251 -9.46 7.14 5.88
CA SER A 251 -10.90 7.33 5.66
C SER A 251 -11.24 8.64 4.92
N LEU A 252 -10.30 9.59 4.78
CA LEU A 252 -10.53 10.81 4.01
C LEU A 252 -11.01 10.48 2.60
N PRO A 253 -12.11 11.07 2.11
CA PRO A 253 -12.69 10.74 0.80
C PRO A 253 -11.65 10.82 -0.34
N VAL A 254 -10.80 11.85 -0.35
CA VAL A 254 -9.77 12.07 -1.36
C VAL A 254 -8.69 10.97 -1.40
N ILE A 255 -8.48 10.24 -0.32
CA ILE A 255 -7.59 9.07 -0.25
C ILE A 255 -8.40 7.79 -0.53
N ARG A 256 -9.50 7.60 0.23
CA ARG A 256 -10.33 6.40 0.16
C ARG A 256 -10.84 6.11 -1.26
N GLU A 257 -11.36 7.13 -1.94
CA GLU A 257 -12.02 6.97 -3.24
C GLU A 257 -11.08 6.76 -4.42
N LYS A 258 -9.79 7.11 -4.28
CA LYS A 258 -8.79 6.98 -5.33
C LYS A 258 -7.95 5.70 -5.26
N ALA A 259 -8.05 4.95 -4.16
CA ALA A 259 -7.31 3.69 -4.01
C ALA A 259 -7.86 2.63 -4.99
N ALA A 260 -7.04 2.17 -5.92
CA ALA A 260 -7.46 1.20 -6.93
C ALA A 260 -6.87 -0.20 -6.69
N LEU A 261 -5.62 -0.28 -6.24
CA LEU A 261 -4.90 -1.54 -6.08
C LEU A 261 -3.84 -1.42 -4.98
N HIS A 262 -3.68 -2.47 -4.19
CA HIS A 262 -2.61 -2.63 -3.22
C HIS A 262 -1.74 -3.82 -3.63
N ILE A 263 -0.45 -3.57 -3.83
CA ILE A 263 0.56 -4.60 -4.15
C ILE A 263 1.61 -4.52 -3.05
N CYS A 264 1.61 -5.47 -2.13
CA CYS A 264 2.61 -5.51 -1.08
C CYS A 264 3.85 -6.29 -1.55
N ASP A 265 4.96 -5.58 -1.68
CA ASP A 265 6.27 -6.19 -1.90
C ASP A 265 6.74 -6.83 -0.58
N ALA A 266 6.61 -8.14 -0.52
CA ALA A 266 7.05 -8.96 0.60
C ALA A 266 8.11 -10.00 0.16
N VAL A 267 8.79 -9.77 -0.96
CA VAL A 267 9.92 -10.62 -1.37
C VAL A 267 11.01 -10.55 -0.31
N LYS A 268 11.35 -9.33 0.17
CA LYS A 268 12.03 -9.10 1.45
C LYS A 268 11.05 -8.51 2.44
N ALA A 269 11.15 -8.91 3.70
CA ALA A 269 10.28 -8.41 4.75
C ALA A 269 11.07 -8.20 6.06
N SER A 270 10.50 -7.48 7.05
CA SER A 270 11.13 -7.28 8.36
C SER A 270 10.13 -7.56 9.48
N TYR A 271 10.56 -8.37 10.46
CA TYR A 271 9.70 -8.80 11.56
C TYR A 271 9.93 -8.05 12.88
N HIS A 272 10.97 -7.18 12.95
CA HIS A 272 11.31 -6.41 14.15
C HIS A 272 12.16 -5.18 13.81
N GLY A 273 12.34 -4.24 14.76
CA GLY A 273 13.23 -3.08 14.64
C GLY A 273 12.86 -2.03 13.59
N GLY A 274 11.65 -2.12 13.00
CA GLY A 274 11.17 -1.14 12.02
C GLY A 274 10.74 0.22 12.61
N PRO A 275 10.51 1.23 11.75
CA PRO A 275 10.25 1.16 10.30
C PRO A 275 11.49 1.09 9.38
N GLY A 276 12.68 1.41 9.88
CA GLY A 276 13.93 1.26 9.13
C GLY A 276 14.30 -0.20 8.92
N ALA A 277 15.27 -0.47 8.05
CA ALA A 277 15.81 -1.81 7.88
C ALA A 277 16.94 -2.06 8.86
N ARG A 278 16.80 -3.09 9.66
CA ARG A 278 17.89 -3.66 10.48
C ARG A 278 18.20 -5.05 9.94
N PRO A 279 19.41 -5.30 9.38
CA PRO A 279 19.71 -6.52 8.63
C PRO A 279 19.38 -7.83 9.36
N GLN A 280 19.58 -7.88 10.69
CA GLN A 280 19.29 -9.06 11.52
C GLN A 280 17.81 -9.44 11.58
N TYR A 281 16.91 -8.51 11.24
CA TYR A 281 15.46 -8.72 11.28
C TYR A 281 14.82 -8.77 9.89
N VAL A 282 15.63 -8.65 8.84
CA VAL A 282 15.17 -8.80 7.46
C VAL A 282 15.23 -10.27 7.06
N TRP A 283 14.19 -10.75 6.39
CA TRP A 283 14.19 -12.11 5.84
C TRP A 283 13.62 -12.12 4.40
N GLU A 284 14.04 -13.11 3.63
CA GLU A 284 13.48 -13.38 2.31
C GLU A 284 12.15 -14.15 2.49
N HIS A 285 11.02 -13.45 2.35
CA HIS A 285 9.69 -14.06 2.43
C HIS A 285 9.24 -14.60 1.07
N LYS A 286 9.84 -14.11 -0.02
CA LYS A 286 9.66 -14.62 -1.39
C LYS A 286 8.21 -14.59 -1.89
N THR A 287 7.40 -13.68 -1.37
CA THR A 287 5.96 -13.59 -1.68
C THR A 287 5.60 -12.15 -2.04
N MET A 288 4.66 -11.98 -2.97
CA MET A 288 3.97 -10.73 -3.21
C MET A 288 2.48 -10.89 -2.89
N TYR A 289 1.86 -9.86 -2.33
CA TYR A 289 0.42 -9.87 -2.01
C TYR A 289 -0.31 -8.83 -2.84
N PHE A 290 -1.53 -9.18 -3.28
CA PHE A 290 -2.38 -8.35 -4.12
C PHE A 290 -3.78 -8.28 -3.54
N ALA A 291 -4.33 -7.08 -3.41
CA ALA A 291 -5.70 -6.85 -2.94
C ALA A 291 -6.23 -5.49 -3.43
N THR A 292 -7.55 -5.33 -3.47
CA THR A 292 -8.17 -4.00 -3.49
C THR A 292 -8.57 -3.56 -2.08
N ASP A 293 -8.59 -4.50 -1.15
CA ASP A 293 -8.96 -4.34 0.26
C ASP A 293 -7.70 -4.19 1.14
N PRO A 294 -7.37 -2.98 1.62
CA PRO A 294 -6.17 -2.76 2.42
C PRO A 294 -6.24 -3.38 3.81
N VAL A 295 -7.45 -3.52 4.38
CA VAL A 295 -7.63 -4.08 5.73
C VAL A 295 -7.37 -5.59 5.72
N ALA A 296 -7.97 -6.30 4.76
CA ALA A 296 -7.74 -7.73 4.59
C ALA A 296 -6.26 -8.05 4.31
N LEU A 297 -5.58 -7.20 3.52
CA LEU A 297 -4.16 -7.36 3.23
C LEU A 297 -3.31 -7.09 4.47
N ASP A 298 -3.57 -6.02 5.22
CA ASP A 298 -2.83 -5.69 6.44
C ASP A 298 -3.03 -6.74 7.54
N LYS A 299 -4.25 -7.26 7.70
CA LYS A 299 -4.55 -8.39 8.60
C LYS A 299 -3.77 -9.65 8.23
N THR A 300 -3.72 -9.97 6.93
CA THR A 300 -2.91 -11.09 6.41
C THR A 300 -1.42 -10.88 6.68
N GLY A 301 -0.91 -9.67 6.40
CA GLY A 301 0.50 -9.35 6.62
C GLY A 301 0.91 -9.34 8.09
N LEU A 302 0.03 -8.89 9.00
CA LEU A 302 0.23 -8.99 10.45
C LEU A 302 0.42 -10.45 10.87
N ALA A 303 -0.46 -11.35 10.40
CA ALA A 303 -0.36 -12.79 10.70
C ALA A 303 0.98 -13.39 10.19
N VAL A 304 1.47 -12.95 9.03
CA VAL A 304 2.77 -13.38 8.48
C VAL A 304 3.93 -12.91 9.36
N ILE A 305 3.92 -11.66 9.80
CA ILE A 305 4.95 -11.13 10.70
C ILE A 305 4.92 -11.87 12.03
N ASP A 306 3.76 -12.09 12.63
CA ASP A 306 3.61 -12.81 13.89
C ASP A 306 4.06 -14.27 13.79
N ALA A 307 3.77 -14.95 12.67
CA ALA A 307 4.29 -16.30 12.41
C ALA A 307 5.82 -16.33 12.35
N LYS A 308 6.43 -15.33 11.67
CA LYS A 308 7.90 -15.19 11.63
C LYS A 308 8.47 -14.90 13.02
N ARG A 309 7.87 -13.99 13.79
CA ARG A 309 8.27 -13.69 15.18
C ARG A 309 8.23 -14.94 16.05
N LYS A 310 7.14 -15.70 15.99
CA LYS A 310 7.00 -16.99 16.70
C LYS A 310 8.10 -17.98 16.32
N SER A 311 8.45 -18.09 15.04
CA SER A 311 9.49 -19.01 14.57
C SER A 311 10.90 -18.71 15.10
N VAL A 312 11.13 -17.48 15.57
CA VAL A 312 12.41 -17.03 16.19
C VAL A 312 12.27 -16.80 17.69
N GLY A 313 11.21 -17.30 18.33
CA GLY A 313 11.02 -17.21 19.78
C GLY A 313 10.52 -15.85 20.29
N MET A 314 10.06 -14.96 19.42
CA MET A 314 9.49 -13.66 19.82
C MET A 314 7.98 -13.72 20.02
N LEU A 315 7.45 -12.91 20.93
CA LEU A 315 6.02 -12.74 21.13
C LEU A 315 5.35 -12.10 19.89
N PRO A 316 4.07 -12.42 19.62
CA PRO A 316 3.29 -11.71 18.61
C PRO A 316 3.20 -10.21 18.96
N LEU A 317 2.96 -9.37 17.96
CA LEU A 317 3.00 -7.91 18.10
C LEU A 317 2.01 -7.37 19.14
N ALA A 318 0.82 -7.97 19.26
CA ALA A 318 -0.16 -7.61 20.29
C ALA A 318 0.35 -7.77 21.73
N LEU A 319 1.36 -8.62 21.95
CA LEU A 319 1.94 -8.94 23.27
C LEU A 319 3.40 -8.50 23.37
N ALA A 320 3.93 -7.83 22.32
CA ALA A 320 5.31 -7.38 22.30
C ALA A 320 5.57 -6.32 23.38
N LYS A 321 6.72 -6.44 24.04
CA LYS A 321 7.19 -5.46 25.01
C LYS A 321 8.32 -4.63 24.41
N PRO A 322 8.56 -3.42 24.92
CA PRO A 322 9.72 -2.62 24.52
C PRO A 322 11.03 -3.38 24.72
N ASP A 323 11.95 -3.15 23.81
CA ASP A 323 13.34 -3.63 23.88
C ASP A 323 14.30 -2.60 23.27
N ASN A 324 15.56 -2.94 23.09
CA ASN A 324 16.58 -2.04 22.55
C ASN A 324 16.33 -1.64 21.09
N ASP A 325 15.49 -2.36 20.37
CA ASP A 325 15.23 -2.19 18.94
C ASP A 325 13.79 -1.75 18.64
N SER A 326 12.93 -1.70 19.67
CA SER A 326 11.56 -1.22 19.60
C SER A 326 11.15 -0.61 20.93
N HIS A 327 11.13 0.71 21.02
CA HIS A 327 11.02 1.45 22.28
C HIS A 327 9.59 1.76 22.73
N TYR A 328 8.58 1.57 21.88
CA TYR A 328 7.21 1.89 22.22
C TYR A 328 6.62 0.87 23.19
N LEU A 329 5.92 1.37 24.23
CA LEU A 329 5.29 0.53 25.24
C LEU A 329 4.22 -0.40 24.65
N ASN A 330 3.51 0.07 23.63
CA ASN A 330 2.48 -0.69 22.94
C ASN A 330 2.58 -0.47 21.43
N SER A 331 2.64 -1.55 20.67
CA SER A 331 2.44 -1.52 19.22
C SER A 331 0.94 -1.47 18.94
N GLN A 332 0.47 -0.42 18.27
CA GLN A 332 -0.98 -0.19 18.06
C GLN A 332 -1.48 -0.87 16.77
N ILE A 333 -1.54 -2.20 16.80
CA ILE A 333 -2.06 -3.03 15.68
C ILE A 333 -3.56 -2.87 15.46
N GLU A 334 -4.28 -2.34 16.45
CA GLU A 334 -5.73 -2.11 16.40
C GLU A 334 -6.15 -1.13 15.30
N HIS A 335 -5.22 -0.37 14.71
CA HIS A 335 -5.53 0.46 13.54
C HIS A 335 -6.14 -0.34 12.39
N ILE A 336 -5.82 -1.65 12.26
CA ILE A 336 -6.36 -2.52 11.23
C ILE A 336 -7.84 -2.82 11.51
N GLU A 337 -8.18 -3.14 12.77
CA GLU A 337 -9.55 -3.39 13.19
C GLU A 337 -10.41 -2.13 13.08
N ILE A 338 -9.92 -0.99 13.57
CA ILE A 338 -10.62 0.29 13.49
C ILE A 338 -10.86 0.68 12.01
N ALA A 339 -9.89 0.44 11.11
CA ALA A 339 -10.09 0.64 9.68
C ALA A 339 -11.22 -0.24 9.12
N GLY A 340 -11.33 -1.49 9.59
CA GLY A 340 -12.45 -2.38 9.27
C GLY A 340 -13.80 -1.82 9.76
N MET A 341 -13.86 -1.33 11.00
CA MET A 341 -15.06 -0.69 11.57
C MET A 341 -15.50 0.56 10.79
N LEU A 342 -14.56 1.32 10.23
CA LEU A 342 -14.82 2.46 9.35
C LEU A 342 -15.22 2.07 7.91
N GLY A 343 -15.35 0.77 7.62
CA GLY A 343 -15.75 0.26 6.31
C GLY A 343 -14.67 0.45 5.24
N LEU A 344 -13.39 0.49 5.63
CA LEU A 344 -12.27 0.59 4.69
C LEU A 344 -11.85 -0.78 4.13
N GLY A 345 -12.34 -1.87 4.74
CA GLY A 345 -12.08 -3.24 4.31
C GLY A 345 -12.60 -4.28 5.30
N VAL A 346 -12.27 -5.53 5.03
CA VAL A 346 -12.71 -6.70 5.79
C VAL A 346 -11.65 -7.08 6.83
N PHE A 347 -12.03 -7.02 8.12
CA PHE A 347 -11.17 -7.42 9.24
C PHE A 347 -11.45 -8.85 9.75
N ASP A 348 -12.67 -9.34 9.54
CA ASP A 348 -13.11 -10.65 9.99
C ASP A 348 -12.38 -11.79 9.24
N ASP A 349 -11.58 -12.59 9.96
CA ASP A 349 -10.80 -13.69 9.39
C ASP A 349 -11.68 -14.70 8.61
N ALA A 350 -12.92 -14.90 9.04
CA ALA A 350 -13.86 -15.82 8.37
C ALA A 350 -14.33 -15.31 7.00
N LYS A 351 -14.16 -14.01 6.74
CA LYS A 351 -14.55 -13.34 5.48
C LYS A 351 -13.36 -13.00 4.59
N ILE A 352 -12.13 -13.25 5.05
CA ILE A 352 -10.93 -13.05 4.24
C ILE A 352 -10.70 -14.27 3.35
N ASP A 353 -10.80 -14.07 2.02
CA ASP A 353 -10.52 -15.06 0.98
C ASP A 353 -9.03 -15.00 0.59
N LEU A 354 -8.16 -15.60 1.44
CA LEU A 354 -6.71 -15.68 1.17
C LEU A 354 -6.41 -16.86 0.24
N ARG A 355 -6.05 -16.55 -1.02
CA ARG A 355 -5.63 -17.54 -2.02
C ARG A 355 -4.13 -17.54 -2.20
N LYS A 356 -3.50 -18.70 -2.08
CA LYS A 356 -2.05 -18.88 -2.14
C LYS A 356 -1.65 -19.64 -3.41
N PHE A 357 -0.71 -19.10 -4.14
CA PHE A 357 -0.14 -19.70 -5.35
C PHE A 357 1.38 -19.79 -5.20
N ARG A 358 1.93 -20.95 -5.49
CA ARG A 358 3.38 -21.16 -5.54
C ARG A 358 3.79 -21.44 -6.97
N LEU A 359 4.71 -20.62 -7.46
CA LEU A 359 5.35 -20.76 -8.77
C LEU A 359 6.65 -21.56 -8.64
N THR A 360 7.20 -22.00 -9.77
CA THR A 360 8.42 -22.82 -9.84
C THR A 360 9.40 -22.23 -10.82
#